data_c585b95d67585bea8bf19414d9616bd5
#
_entry.id   c585b95d67585bea8bf19414d9616bd5
#
_cell.length_a   1.000
_cell.length_b   1.000
_cell.length_c   1.000
_cell.angle_alpha   90.00
_cell.angle_beta   90.00
_cell.angle_gamma   90.00
#
_symmetry.space_group_name_H-M   'P 1'
#
loop_
_entity.id
_entity.type
_entity.pdbx_description
1 polymer ?
#
loop_
_entity_poly.entity_id
_entity_poly.type
_entity_poly.pdbx_seq_one_letter_code
_entity_poly.pdbx_strand_id
1 'polypeptide(L)'
;MSMKGQETRGFQSEVKQLLHLMIHSLYSNKEIFLRELISNASDAADKLRFRALSKPELYEGDGELRVRLSFDKEKRTLTIADNGIGMSREEVIENLGTIAKSGTKAFLESIGSDQAKDSQLIGQFGVGFYSAFIVADKVTVRTRAAGAAEDQGVYWESAGEGDYTIADISKADRGSEITLHLREGEDEYLDGWRLRSVIGKYSDHIALPVEIETKNEEDGTVTWEKINKAQALWTRSKADVTEEEYKEFYKHIAHDFTDPLSWSHNRVEGKQEYTSLLYIPAQAPWDMWNRDHKHGLKLYVQRVFIMDDAEQFMPNYLRFVRGLIDSNDLPLNVSREILQDSRVTQNLRGALTKRVLQMLEKLAKDDAEAYQKFWQQFGMVLKEGPAEDGGNKEAIAKLLRFASTHNDSSAQTVSLEEYVGRMTEGQDKIYYITADSYAAAKSSPHLELFRKKGIEVLLLSDRIDEWMMSYLTEFDGKVFQSVSKADEALDKLADETEEQKEAEKQLEPFIERVKTLLGERVKDVRLTHRLTDTPAIVTTDADEMSTQMAKLFAAAGQAAPEVKYIFELNPEHALVKRASDVGDNEQFAEWIDLLLDQALLAERGTLEDPNQFIRRMNKLLSA
;
A
#
# COMPACT_ATOMS: atom_id res chain seq x y z
N MET A 1 29.53 -14.22 44.04
CA MET A 1 30.88 -13.69 43.85
C MET A 1 30.85 -12.20 44.20
N SER A 2 31.58 -11.84 45.26
CA SER A 2 31.73 -10.42 45.66
C SER A 2 32.72 -9.76 44.70
N MET A 3 32.24 -8.84 43.86
CA MET A 3 33.10 -8.03 42.99
C MET A 3 33.85 -7.00 43.86
N LYS A 4 35.10 -7.28 44.20
CA LYS A 4 36.00 -6.31 44.85
C LYS A 4 36.41 -5.28 43.79
N GLY A 5 36.13 -3.97 44.06
CA GLY A 5 36.56 -2.87 43.22
C GLY A 5 35.52 -2.43 42.14
N GLN A 6 34.24 -2.69 42.35
CA GLN A 6 33.19 -2.18 41.46
C GLN A 6 33.11 -0.65 41.59
N GLU A 7 33.41 0.05 40.52
CA GLU A 7 33.32 1.51 40.40
C GLU A 7 32.36 1.82 39.25
N THR A 8 31.40 2.71 39.49
CA THR A 8 30.49 3.22 38.45
C THR A 8 31.05 4.55 37.97
N ARG A 9 31.36 4.66 36.66
CA ARG A 9 31.83 5.89 36.03
C ARG A 9 30.80 6.36 35.01
N GLY A 10 30.59 7.67 34.91
CA GLY A 10 29.82 8.30 33.84
C GLY A 10 30.59 8.29 32.52
N PHE A 11 29.86 8.13 31.40
CA PHE A 11 30.45 8.31 30.08
C PHE A 11 30.85 9.77 29.89
N GLN A 12 31.99 10.00 29.22
CA GLN A 12 32.43 11.32 28.76
C GLN A 12 32.12 11.41 27.25
N SER A 13 31.75 12.58 26.77
CA SER A 13 31.46 12.81 25.33
C SER A 13 32.41 13.85 24.74
N GLU A 14 32.91 13.59 23.55
CA GLU A 14 33.59 14.57 22.70
C GLU A 14 32.54 15.36 21.91
N VAL A 15 32.25 16.60 22.33
CA VAL A 15 31.20 17.44 21.78
C VAL A 15 31.39 17.69 20.28
N LYS A 16 32.63 17.94 19.84
CA LYS A 16 32.95 18.17 18.41
C LYS A 16 32.62 16.95 17.55
N GLN A 17 32.97 15.74 18.00
CA GLN A 17 32.66 14.49 17.28
C GLN A 17 31.15 14.19 17.27
N LEU A 18 30.45 14.45 18.38
CA LEU A 18 29.01 14.30 18.46
C LEU A 18 28.29 15.23 17.47
N LEU A 19 28.66 16.51 17.42
CA LEU A 19 28.13 17.47 16.45
C LEU A 19 28.41 17.02 15.02
N HIS A 20 29.63 16.57 14.72
CA HIS A 20 29.98 16.08 13.40
C HIS A 20 29.12 14.88 12.97
N LEU A 21 28.87 13.91 13.86
CA LEU A 21 27.99 12.78 13.60
C LEU A 21 26.54 13.23 13.37
N MET A 22 26.05 14.18 14.17
CA MET A 22 24.70 14.72 14.04
C MET A 22 24.51 15.48 12.71
N ILE A 23 25.51 16.28 12.31
CA ILE A 23 25.45 17.07 11.08
C ILE A 23 25.55 16.18 9.83
N HIS A 24 26.44 15.17 9.84
CA HIS A 24 26.80 14.43 8.62
C HIS A 24 26.21 13.02 8.51
N SER A 25 25.65 12.46 9.60
CA SER A 25 25.18 11.08 9.61
C SER A 25 23.71 10.92 10.01
N LEU A 26 23.12 11.96 10.63
CA LEU A 26 21.76 11.86 11.13
C LEU A 26 20.70 12.03 10.04
N TYR A 27 20.98 12.85 9.04
CA TYR A 27 20.03 13.23 7.98
C TYR A 27 20.53 12.76 6.61
N SER A 28 19.64 12.08 5.89
CA SER A 28 19.92 11.58 4.53
C SER A 28 19.71 12.64 3.46
N ASN A 29 18.85 13.65 3.72
CA ASN A 29 18.52 14.72 2.80
C ASN A 29 18.84 16.10 3.40
N LYS A 30 19.62 16.89 2.68
CA LYS A 30 20.03 18.25 3.11
C LYS A 30 18.83 19.20 3.28
N GLU A 31 17.77 19.07 2.45
CA GLU A 31 16.57 19.94 2.50
C GLU A 31 15.93 20.00 3.88
N ILE A 32 16.16 19.02 4.72
CA ILE A 32 15.58 18.88 6.05
C ILE A 32 15.96 20.05 6.98
N PHE A 33 17.10 20.71 6.75
CA PHE A 33 17.46 21.87 7.56
C PHE A 33 16.35 22.93 7.56
N LEU A 34 15.75 23.19 6.40
CA LEU A 34 14.69 24.21 6.28
C LEU A 34 13.40 23.73 6.95
N ARG A 35 13.05 22.46 6.81
CA ARG A 35 11.92 21.85 7.55
C ARG A 35 12.07 22.03 9.06
N GLU A 36 13.22 21.72 9.60
CA GLU A 36 13.48 21.79 11.05
C GLU A 36 13.45 23.24 11.56
N LEU A 37 14.06 24.18 10.84
CA LEU A 37 14.04 25.58 11.25
C LEU A 37 12.65 26.20 11.20
N ILE A 38 11.85 25.88 10.18
CA ILE A 38 10.45 26.35 10.09
C ILE A 38 9.60 25.68 11.16
N SER A 39 9.82 24.40 11.48
CA SER A 39 9.13 23.72 12.56
C SER A 39 9.44 24.35 13.93
N ASN A 40 10.69 24.74 14.17
CA ASN A 40 11.08 25.47 15.39
C ASN A 40 10.41 26.85 15.46
N ALA A 41 10.29 27.54 14.34
CA ALA A 41 9.59 28.83 14.27
C ALA A 41 8.08 28.65 14.53
N SER A 42 7.47 27.58 14.04
CA SER A 42 6.09 27.21 14.36
C SER A 42 5.90 26.95 15.86
N ASP A 43 6.80 26.20 16.47
CA ASP A 43 6.78 25.95 17.91
C ASP A 43 6.91 27.26 18.71
N ALA A 44 7.76 28.18 18.27
CA ALA A 44 7.91 29.49 18.91
C ALA A 44 6.63 30.33 18.82
N ALA A 45 5.94 30.27 17.69
CA ALA A 45 4.64 30.93 17.50
C ALA A 45 3.56 30.32 18.39
N ASP A 46 3.49 28.99 18.49
CA ASP A 46 2.49 28.30 19.32
C ASP A 46 2.72 28.52 20.82
N LYS A 47 3.99 28.53 21.27
CA LYS A 47 4.34 28.92 22.63
C LYS A 47 3.90 30.35 22.97
N LEU A 48 4.06 31.29 22.01
CA LEU A 48 3.58 32.66 22.18
C LEU A 48 2.05 32.69 22.26
N ARG A 49 1.35 32.02 21.35
CA ARG A 49 -0.13 31.92 21.39
C ARG A 49 -0.61 31.41 22.74
N PHE A 50 0.01 30.35 23.24
CA PHE A 50 -0.36 29.76 24.53
C PHE A 50 -0.13 30.73 25.69
N ARG A 51 1.04 31.36 25.77
CA ARG A 51 1.33 32.34 26.85
C ARG A 51 0.48 33.60 26.74
N ALA A 52 0.16 34.02 25.53
CA ALA A 52 -0.67 35.21 25.27
C ALA A 52 -2.16 35.02 25.65
N LEU A 53 -2.64 33.78 25.83
CA LEU A 53 -3.97 33.51 26.40
C LEU A 53 -4.16 34.17 27.78
N SER A 54 -3.09 34.19 28.58
CA SER A 54 -3.10 34.83 29.90
C SER A 54 -2.47 36.23 29.92
N LYS A 55 -1.65 36.57 28.91
CA LYS A 55 -0.89 37.82 28.81
C LYS A 55 -0.90 38.35 27.37
N PRO A 56 -2.02 38.90 26.87
CA PRO A 56 -2.14 39.38 25.48
C PRO A 56 -1.09 40.43 25.09
N GLU A 57 -0.55 41.15 26.05
CA GLU A 57 0.51 42.16 25.85
C GLU A 57 1.80 41.58 25.24
N LEU A 58 2.01 40.24 25.34
CA LEU A 58 3.16 39.58 24.72
C LEU A 58 3.16 39.66 23.20
N TYR A 59 2.04 39.93 22.58
CA TYR A 59 1.97 40.20 21.12
C TYR A 59 2.62 41.52 20.73
N GLU A 60 2.85 42.44 21.64
CA GLU A 60 3.52 43.74 21.40
C GLU A 60 2.91 44.51 20.21
N GLY A 61 1.62 44.39 20.01
CA GLY A 61 0.89 45.02 18.90
C GLY A 61 0.93 44.31 17.55
N ASP A 62 1.71 43.21 17.42
CA ASP A 62 1.78 42.37 16.22
C ASP A 62 1.27 40.95 16.51
N GLY A 63 -0.02 40.72 16.35
CA GLY A 63 -0.68 39.43 16.56
C GLY A 63 -0.64 38.51 15.34
N GLU A 64 -0.15 38.96 14.19
CA GLU A 64 -0.04 38.17 12.98
C GLU A 64 1.28 37.41 12.97
N LEU A 65 1.22 36.18 13.46
CA LEU A 65 2.41 35.31 13.52
C LEU A 65 2.77 34.77 12.15
N ARG A 66 4.08 34.79 11.83
CA ARG A 66 4.62 34.39 10.51
C ARG A 66 6.09 34.01 10.58
N VAL A 67 6.55 33.34 9.54
CA VAL A 67 7.98 33.14 9.25
C VAL A 67 8.33 33.88 7.97
N ARG A 68 9.44 34.55 7.95
CA ARG A 68 9.98 35.28 6.78
C ARG A 68 11.33 34.71 6.36
N LEU A 69 11.46 34.48 5.06
CA LEU A 69 12.70 34.06 4.43
C LEU A 69 13.24 35.16 3.54
N SER A 70 14.53 35.45 3.68
CA SER A 70 15.26 36.31 2.77
C SER A 70 16.64 35.74 2.49
N PHE A 71 17.23 36.02 1.33
CA PHE A 71 18.57 35.58 0.98
C PHE A 71 19.36 36.68 0.30
N ASP A 72 20.67 36.65 0.50
CA ASP A 72 21.64 37.56 -0.12
C ASP A 72 22.68 36.71 -0.86
N LYS A 73 22.67 36.83 -2.20
CA LYS A 73 23.61 36.06 -3.07
C LYS A 73 25.07 36.49 -2.92
N GLU A 74 25.31 37.78 -2.69
CA GLU A 74 26.68 38.30 -2.56
C GLU A 74 27.30 37.86 -1.24
N LYS A 75 26.56 37.93 -0.16
CA LYS A 75 27.00 37.49 1.17
C LYS A 75 26.86 35.98 1.39
N ARG A 76 26.19 35.29 0.46
CA ARG A 76 25.87 33.86 0.55
C ARG A 76 25.15 33.54 1.85
N THR A 77 24.11 34.30 2.19
CA THR A 77 23.34 34.12 3.41
C THR A 77 21.89 33.82 3.11
N LEU A 78 21.32 32.91 3.90
CA LEU A 78 19.88 32.65 3.97
C LEU A 78 19.40 32.97 5.38
N THR A 79 18.42 33.81 5.52
CA THR A 79 17.85 34.24 6.80
C THR A 79 16.42 33.73 6.96
N ILE A 80 16.15 33.09 8.10
CA ILE A 80 14.83 32.63 8.54
C ILE A 80 14.48 33.40 9.81
N ALA A 81 13.42 34.20 9.77
CA ALA A 81 12.98 35.03 10.88
C ALA A 81 11.54 34.69 11.30
N ASP A 82 11.30 34.49 12.58
CA ASP A 82 9.98 34.36 13.18
C ASP A 82 9.67 35.55 14.12
N ASN A 83 8.39 35.87 14.30
CA ASN A 83 7.91 36.80 15.28
C ASN A 83 7.20 36.09 16.46
N GLY A 84 7.70 34.88 16.82
CA GLY A 84 7.22 34.07 17.92
C GLY A 84 7.68 34.54 19.30
N ILE A 85 7.77 33.60 20.25
CA ILE A 85 8.07 33.92 21.66
C ILE A 85 9.50 34.46 21.88
N GLY A 86 10.44 34.17 20.95
CA GLY A 86 11.85 34.48 21.13
C GLY A 86 12.50 33.76 22.31
N MET A 87 13.73 34.18 22.67
CA MET A 87 14.49 33.58 23.78
C MET A 87 15.22 34.66 24.60
N SER A 88 15.26 34.47 25.92
CA SER A 88 16.15 35.20 26.81
C SER A 88 17.58 34.71 26.67
N ARG A 89 18.53 35.41 27.30
CA ARG A 89 19.96 35.00 27.33
C ARG A 89 20.13 33.61 27.95
N GLU A 90 19.44 33.34 29.05
CA GLU A 90 19.47 32.07 29.74
C GLU A 90 18.91 30.96 28.88
N GLU A 91 17.78 31.23 28.20
CA GLU A 91 17.16 30.26 27.27
C GLU A 91 18.06 29.99 26.06
N VAL A 92 18.79 30.96 25.53
CA VAL A 92 19.77 30.77 24.45
C VAL A 92 20.91 29.85 24.92
N ILE A 93 21.50 30.10 26.07
CA ILE A 93 22.56 29.26 26.67
C ILE A 93 22.03 27.83 26.88
N GLU A 94 20.82 27.70 27.38
CA GLU A 94 20.23 26.43 27.73
C GLU A 94 19.82 25.61 26.47
N ASN A 95 19.18 26.23 25.49
CA ASN A 95 18.58 25.55 24.33
C ASN A 95 19.52 25.45 23.13
N LEU A 96 20.41 26.43 22.89
CA LEU A 96 21.37 26.40 21.80
C LEU A 96 22.78 26.00 22.24
N GLY A 97 23.10 26.15 23.53
CA GLY A 97 24.37 25.76 24.12
C GLY A 97 24.42 24.32 24.62
N THR A 98 23.29 23.61 24.67
CA THR A 98 23.22 22.22 25.13
C THR A 98 22.68 21.32 24.05
N ILE A 99 23.49 20.39 23.56
CA ILE A 99 23.12 19.44 22.50
C ILE A 99 22.04 18.48 23.00
N ALA A 100 21.04 18.19 22.16
CA ALA A 100 19.90 17.32 22.46
C ALA A 100 19.02 17.81 23.63
N LYS A 101 19.03 19.10 23.93
CA LYS A 101 18.10 19.71 24.87
C LYS A 101 16.98 20.41 24.09
N SER A 102 15.74 20.06 24.41
CA SER A 102 14.55 20.61 23.76
C SER A 102 13.81 21.56 24.71
N GLY A 103 13.80 22.86 24.37
CA GLY A 103 12.96 23.84 25.04
C GLY A 103 11.46 23.59 24.82
N THR A 104 11.11 22.88 23.76
CA THR A 104 9.73 22.44 23.47
C THR A 104 9.31 21.33 24.43
N LYS A 105 10.17 20.36 24.68
CA LYS A 105 9.93 19.29 25.67
C LYS A 105 9.77 19.88 27.07
N ALA A 106 10.67 20.75 27.49
CA ALA A 106 10.61 21.42 28.80
C ALA A 106 9.31 22.25 28.94
N PHE A 107 8.85 22.91 27.89
CA PHE A 107 7.59 23.63 27.87
C PHE A 107 6.40 22.68 28.03
N LEU A 108 6.35 21.56 27.28
CA LEU A 108 5.29 20.54 27.39
C LEU A 108 5.19 19.96 28.79
N GLU A 109 6.33 19.72 29.45
CA GLU A 109 6.37 19.24 30.83
C GLU A 109 5.87 20.30 31.85
N SER A 110 5.94 21.59 31.53
CA SER A 110 5.47 22.70 32.37
C SER A 110 3.98 22.98 32.28
N ILE A 111 3.32 22.60 31.20
CA ILE A 111 1.88 22.71 31.02
C ILE A 111 1.21 21.40 31.40
N GLY A 112 0.03 21.41 32.01
CA GLY A 112 -0.66 20.19 32.46
C GLY A 112 -0.88 19.18 31.33
N SER A 113 -1.01 17.89 31.69
CA SER A 113 -1.11 16.76 30.74
C SER A 113 -2.19 16.90 29.67
N ASP A 114 -3.32 17.54 30.00
CA ASP A 114 -4.42 17.74 29.05
C ASP A 114 -4.11 18.86 28.05
N GLN A 115 -3.48 19.94 28.50
CA GLN A 115 -3.05 21.05 27.64
C GLN A 115 -1.85 20.68 26.78
N ALA A 116 -0.99 19.77 27.24
CA ALA A 116 0.14 19.26 26.47
C ALA A 116 -0.35 18.42 25.26
N LYS A 117 -1.46 17.70 25.38
CA LYS A 117 -2.08 16.95 24.27
C LYS A 117 -2.66 17.84 23.19
N ASP A 118 -3.23 18.97 23.59
CA ASP A 118 -3.81 19.96 22.65
C ASP A 118 -2.73 20.82 21.98
N SER A 119 -1.49 20.80 22.49
CA SER A 119 -0.39 21.57 21.89
C SER A 119 0.20 20.84 20.69
N GLN A 120 0.39 21.57 19.59
CA GLN A 120 0.89 21.02 18.31
C GLN A 120 2.41 21.25 18.17
N LEU A 121 3.16 21.13 19.27
CA LEU A 121 4.59 21.40 19.31
C LEU A 121 5.41 20.23 18.77
N ILE A 122 6.30 20.48 17.81
CA ILE A 122 6.98 19.49 16.96
C ILE A 122 8.39 19.15 17.51
N GLY A 123 9.14 20.13 17.99
CA GLY A 123 10.58 20.07 18.29
C GLY A 123 10.95 19.34 19.59
N GLN A 124 10.65 18.06 19.73
CA GLN A 124 10.85 17.32 20.99
C GLN A 124 12.28 16.81 21.23
N PHE A 125 13.10 16.62 20.18
CA PHE A 125 14.42 15.97 20.29
C PHE A 125 15.58 16.92 20.59
N GLY A 126 15.42 18.23 20.37
CA GLY A 126 16.46 19.24 20.62
C GLY A 126 17.68 19.14 19.70
N VAL A 127 17.54 18.52 18.53
CA VAL A 127 18.63 18.33 17.55
C VAL A 127 18.35 19.02 16.22
N GLY A 128 17.11 19.37 15.92
CA GLY A 128 16.69 19.92 14.62
C GLY A 128 17.42 21.20 14.25
N PHE A 129 17.74 22.07 15.21
CA PHE A 129 18.49 23.31 14.98
C PHE A 129 19.86 23.06 14.35
N TYR A 130 20.56 22.01 14.77
CA TYR A 130 21.91 21.71 14.30
C TYR A 130 21.93 21.22 12.84
N SER A 131 20.78 20.87 12.25
CA SER A 131 20.66 20.58 10.82
C SER A 131 21.05 21.77 9.93
N ALA A 132 20.99 23.01 10.45
CA ALA A 132 21.47 24.21 9.78
C ALA A 132 22.93 24.09 9.34
N PHE A 133 23.77 23.42 10.10
CA PHE A 133 25.19 23.20 9.79
C PHE A 133 25.44 22.19 8.66
N ILE A 134 24.41 21.50 8.17
CA ILE A 134 24.54 20.68 6.94
C ILE A 134 24.88 21.55 5.75
N VAL A 135 24.26 22.74 5.65
CA VAL A 135 24.38 23.66 4.52
C VAL A 135 25.17 24.93 4.87
N ALA A 136 25.47 25.20 6.13
CA ALA A 136 26.12 26.42 6.59
C ALA A 136 27.47 26.16 7.26
N ASP A 137 28.46 27.01 6.98
CA ASP A 137 29.75 27.04 7.69
C ASP A 137 29.65 27.79 9.03
N LYS A 138 28.71 28.72 9.11
CA LYS A 138 28.44 29.51 10.30
C LYS A 138 26.95 29.80 10.40
N VAL A 139 26.41 29.74 11.62
CA VAL A 139 25.03 30.12 11.93
C VAL A 139 25.06 31.23 12.95
N THR A 140 24.30 32.29 12.69
CA THR A 140 24.08 33.39 13.64
C THR A 140 22.61 33.47 14.03
N VAL A 141 22.34 33.73 15.29
CA VAL A 141 20.98 33.90 15.83
C VAL A 141 20.89 35.24 16.55
N ARG A 142 19.87 36.01 16.20
CA ARG A 142 19.47 37.25 16.89
C ARG A 142 18.07 37.04 17.44
N THR A 143 17.90 37.10 18.74
CA THR A 143 16.60 36.81 19.36
C THR A 143 16.30 37.76 20.51
N ARG A 144 15.02 38.02 20.75
CA ARG A 144 14.51 38.73 21.92
C ARG A 144 13.23 38.08 22.39
N ALA A 145 13.17 37.77 23.68
CA ALA A 145 11.97 37.19 24.28
C ALA A 145 10.80 38.19 24.27
N ALA A 146 9.60 37.73 24.02
CA ALA A 146 8.38 38.54 24.08
C ALA A 146 8.20 39.13 25.49
N GLY A 147 7.91 40.43 25.55
CA GLY A 147 7.79 41.22 26.76
C GLY A 147 9.14 41.69 27.38
N ALA A 148 10.27 41.33 26.77
CA ALA A 148 11.58 41.86 27.15
C ALA A 148 11.84 43.25 26.51
N ALA A 149 12.67 44.07 27.14
CA ALA A 149 13.07 45.36 26.58
C ALA A 149 13.97 45.22 25.36
N GLU A 150 14.04 46.23 24.50
CA GLU A 150 14.80 46.21 23.24
C GLU A 150 16.31 45.94 23.45
N ASP A 151 16.87 46.43 24.56
CA ASP A 151 18.28 46.25 24.93
C ASP A 151 18.58 44.85 25.53
N GLN A 152 17.56 44.02 25.71
CA GLN A 152 17.68 42.63 26.18
C GLN A 152 17.69 41.61 25.01
N GLY A 153 17.97 42.06 23.81
CA GLY A 153 18.22 41.19 22.69
C GLY A 153 19.54 40.41 22.87
N VAL A 154 19.58 39.23 22.26
CA VAL A 154 20.73 38.31 22.38
C VAL A 154 21.24 37.95 20.98
N TYR A 155 22.56 38.02 20.82
CA TYR A 155 23.29 37.52 19.66
C TYR A 155 24.01 36.22 20.04
N TRP A 156 23.90 35.23 19.19
CA TRP A 156 24.60 33.95 19.30
C TRP A 156 25.19 33.59 17.94
N GLU A 157 26.41 33.06 17.91
CA GLU A 157 26.99 32.49 16.69
C GLU A 157 27.85 31.28 16.98
N SER A 158 27.90 30.34 16.02
CA SER A 158 28.77 29.18 16.05
C SER A 158 29.11 28.73 14.63
N ALA A 159 30.28 28.09 14.48
CA ALA A 159 30.70 27.36 13.29
C ALA A 159 30.35 25.84 13.38
N GLY A 160 29.66 25.40 14.44
CA GLY A 160 29.34 23.98 14.64
C GLY A 160 30.52 23.10 15.07
N GLU A 161 31.59 23.72 15.57
CA GLU A 161 32.83 23.04 15.97
C GLU A 161 32.96 22.77 17.48
N GLY A 162 31.89 23.01 18.23
CA GLY A 162 31.81 22.69 19.66
C GLY A 162 31.88 23.91 20.58
N ASP A 163 32.05 25.11 20.03
CA ASP A 163 32.01 26.39 20.72
C ASP A 163 31.01 27.36 20.10
N TYR A 164 30.63 28.37 20.85
CA TYR A 164 29.77 29.45 20.39
C TYR A 164 30.10 30.78 21.10
N THR A 165 29.79 31.88 20.44
CA THR A 165 29.90 33.21 21.01
C THR A 165 28.51 33.74 21.32
N ILE A 166 28.35 34.41 22.43
CA ILE A 166 27.11 35.05 22.88
C ILE A 166 27.36 36.49 23.30
N ALA A 167 26.48 37.41 22.91
CA ALA A 167 26.56 38.83 23.27
C ALA A 167 25.17 39.42 23.44
N ASP A 168 25.05 40.50 24.22
CA ASP A 168 23.83 41.30 24.30
C ASP A 168 23.77 42.30 23.16
N ILE A 169 22.58 42.45 22.58
CA ILE A 169 22.33 43.36 21.45
C ILE A 169 21.01 44.11 21.67
N SER A 170 20.83 45.21 20.96
CA SER A 170 19.51 45.84 20.81
C SER A 170 18.75 45.19 19.66
N LYS A 171 17.52 44.76 19.91
CA LYS A 171 16.62 44.19 18.91
C LYS A 171 15.19 44.71 19.17
N ALA A 172 14.66 45.50 18.23
CA ALA A 172 13.35 46.15 18.38
C ALA A 172 12.20 45.13 18.43
N ASP A 173 12.22 44.15 17.53
CA ASP A 173 11.13 43.19 17.41
C ASP A 173 11.39 41.94 18.28
N ARG A 174 10.34 41.33 18.83
CA ARG A 174 10.40 40.00 19.47
C ARG A 174 10.64 38.91 18.43
N GLY A 175 10.92 37.71 18.90
CA GLY A 175 11.13 36.52 18.05
C GLY A 175 12.59 36.29 17.72
N SER A 176 12.86 35.39 16.79
CA SER A 176 14.22 34.96 16.44
C SER A 176 14.49 35.13 14.95
N GLU A 177 15.71 35.53 14.63
CA GLU A 177 16.26 35.63 13.27
C GLU A 177 17.50 34.75 13.19
N ILE A 178 17.46 33.74 12.33
CA ILE A 178 18.52 32.75 12.14
C ILE A 178 19.12 32.99 10.76
N THR A 179 20.38 33.37 10.69
CA THR A 179 21.11 33.58 9.43
C THR A 179 22.13 32.49 9.23
N LEU A 180 21.99 31.77 8.11
CA LEU A 180 22.88 30.72 7.65
C LEU A 180 23.90 31.32 6.67
N HIS A 181 25.18 31.22 6.97
CA HIS A 181 26.27 31.53 6.04
C HIS A 181 26.57 30.24 5.28
N LEU A 182 26.09 30.17 4.04
CA LEU A 182 26.08 28.93 3.26
C LEU A 182 27.48 28.50 2.82
N ARG A 183 27.73 27.21 2.88
CA ARG A 183 28.95 26.57 2.39
C ARG A 183 29.08 26.74 0.89
N GLU A 184 30.31 26.65 0.42
CA GLU A 184 30.58 26.56 -1.02
C GLU A 184 29.90 25.32 -1.60
N GLY A 185 29.15 25.51 -2.71
CA GLY A 185 28.36 24.45 -3.35
C GLY A 185 26.89 24.31 -2.87
N GLU A 186 26.46 25.12 -1.89
CA GLU A 186 25.05 25.13 -1.41
C GLU A 186 24.25 26.33 -1.94
N ASP A 187 24.70 26.93 -3.07
CA ASP A 187 24.08 28.12 -3.68
C ASP A 187 22.64 27.88 -4.18
N GLU A 188 22.23 26.61 -4.33
CA GLU A 188 20.87 26.27 -4.69
C GLU A 188 19.81 26.86 -3.74
N TYR A 189 20.17 27.08 -2.47
CA TYR A 189 19.28 27.67 -1.47
C TYR A 189 19.29 29.22 -1.49
N LEU A 190 20.04 29.85 -2.36
CA LEU A 190 20.01 31.28 -2.66
C LEU A 190 19.10 31.58 -3.88
N ASP A 191 18.09 30.73 -4.08
CA ASP A 191 17.14 30.83 -5.17
C ASP A 191 15.70 30.70 -4.67
N GLY A 192 14.87 31.69 -5.03
CA GLY A 192 13.50 31.76 -4.55
C GLY A 192 12.62 30.60 -5.02
N TRP A 193 12.86 30.06 -6.24
CA TRP A 193 12.11 28.93 -6.74
C TRP A 193 12.44 27.65 -5.94
N ARG A 194 13.74 27.45 -5.67
CA ARG A 194 14.21 26.32 -4.87
C ARG A 194 13.63 26.34 -3.45
N LEU A 195 13.64 27.50 -2.80
CA LEU A 195 13.05 27.66 -1.48
C LEU A 195 11.54 27.39 -1.47
N ARG A 196 10.79 27.88 -2.48
CA ARG A 196 9.35 27.57 -2.62
C ARG A 196 9.12 26.07 -2.78
N SER A 197 9.93 25.39 -3.58
CA SER A 197 9.84 23.96 -3.78
C SER A 197 10.01 23.17 -2.47
N VAL A 198 11.03 23.50 -1.68
CA VAL A 198 11.31 22.86 -0.39
C VAL A 198 10.18 23.14 0.63
N ILE A 199 9.72 24.39 0.69
CA ILE A 199 8.61 24.78 1.59
C ILE A 199 7.31 24.07 1.19
N GLY A 200 6.98 24.06 -0.11
CA GLY A 200 5.80 23.35 -0.62
C GLY A 200 5.83 21.84 -0.31
N LYS A 201 7.01 21.26 -0.28
CA LYS A 201 7.17 19.84 0.07
C LYS A 201 6.99 19.55 1.55
N TYR A 202 7.67 20.28 2.43
CA TYR A 202 7.79 19.94 3.85
C TYR A 202 6.90 20.74 4.79
N SER A 203 6.54 21.96 4.44
CA SER A 203 5.92 22.93 5.34
C SER A 203 4.67 23.62 4.77
N ASP A 204 4.09 23.08 3.68
CA ASP A 204 2.93 23.67 3.00
C ASP A 204 1.71 23.80 3.92
N HIS A 205 1.56 22.88 4.86
CA HIS A 205 0.35 22.73 5.69
C HIS A 205 0.53 23.14 7.17
N ILE A 206 1.69 23.63 7.56
CA ILE A 206 1.86 24.17 8.94
C ILE A 206 0.92 25.37 9.13
N ALA A 207 0.41 25.53 10.37
CA ALA A 207 -0.56 26.60 10.68
C ALA A 207 0.08 27.98 10.83
N LEU A 208 1.18 28.23 10.14
CA LEU A 208 1.93 29.47 10.19
C LEU A 208 2.25 29.91 8.76
N PRO A 209 1.90 31.16 8.36
CA PRO A 209 2.31 31.70 7.07
C PRO A 209 3.83 31.75 6.95
N VAL A 210 4.35 31.23 5.85
CA VAL A 210 5.74 31.34 5.44
C VAL A 210 5.80 32.29 4.26
N GLU A 211 6.54 33.38 4.43
CA GLU A 211 6.67 34.44 3.46
C GLU A 211 8.11 34.51 2.93
N ILE A 212 8.29 34.79 1.66
CA ILE A 212 9.59 35.03 1.06
C ILE A 212 9.73 36.48 0.57
N GLU A 213 10.91 37.03 0.77
CA GLU A 213 11.24 38.36 0.26
C GLU A 213 11.27 38.35 -1.27
N THR A 214 10.51 39.25 -1.87
CA THR A 214 10.56 39.56 -3.31
C THR A 214 10.92 41.00 -3.52
N LYS A 215 11.88 41.28 -4.37
CA LYS A 215 12.28 42.63 -4.76
C LYS A 215 11.72 42.94 -6.13
N ASN A 216 10.99 44.07 -6.24
CA ASN A 216 10.59 44.58 -7.53
C ASN A 216 11.84 45.09 -8.27
N GLU A 217 12.10 44.59 -9.48
CA GLU A 217 13.28 44.97 -10.29
C GLU A 217 13.21 46.42 -10.78
N GLU A 218 12.03 47.03 -10.89
CA GLU A 218 11.85 48.37 -11.42
C GLU A 218 12.08 49.50 -10.39
N ASP A 219 11.62 49.29 -9.15
CA ASP A 219 11.65 50.35 -8.11
C ASP A 219 12.39 49.93 -6.83
N GLY A 220 12.88 48.70 -6.77
CA GLY A 220 13.60 48.15 -5.61
C GLY A 220 12.74 47.91 -4.37
N THR A 221 11.41 48.05 -4.48
CA THR A 221 10.50 47.80 -3.36
C THR A 221 10.56 46.38 -2.89
N VAL A 222 10.67 46.18 -1.58
CA VAL A 222 10.65 44.86 -0.94
C VAL A 222 9.19 44.54 -0.58
N THR A 223 8.71 43.39 -1.07
CA THR A 223 7.42 42.81 -0.72
C THR A 223 7.58 41.39 -0.16
N TRP A 224 6.60 40.97 0.61
CA TRP A 224 6.59 39.61 1.20
C TRP A 224 5.47 38.80 0.56
N GLU A 225 5.85 37.71 -0.07
CA GLU A 225 4.92 36.79 -0.74
C GLU A 225 4.72 35.55 0.13
N LYS A 226 3.47 35.23 0.48
CA LYS A 226 3.13 33.98 1.15
C LYS A 226 3.31 32.82 0.20
N ILE A 227 4.11 31.80 0.59
CA ILE A 227 4.53 30.68 -0.26
C ILE A 227 4.04 29.31 0.20
N ASN A 228 3.31 29.24 1.31
CA ASN A 228 2.67 28.02 1.78
C ASN A 228 1.15 28.20 1.93
N LYS A 229 0.41 27.11 1.97
CA LYS A 229 -1.06 27.16 2.19
C LYS A 229 -1.39 27.58 3.61
N ALA A 230 -0.55 27.31 4.57
CA ALA A 230 -0.72 27.57 6.00
C ALA A 230 -2.03 27.00 6.58
N GLN A 231 -2.61 26.02 5.90
CA GLN A 231 -3.83 25.33 6.32
C GLN A 231 -3.78 23.88 5.81
N ALA A 232 -4.09 22.94 6.69
CA ALA A 232 -4.23 21.55 6.35
C ALA A 232 -5.71 21.19 6.19
N LEU A 233 -6.11 20.77 5.00
CA LEU A 233 -7.50 20.41 4.69
C LEU A 233 -8.04 19.37 5.68
N TRP A 234 -7.22 18.38 6.02
CA TRP A 234 -7.61 17.28 6.91
C TRP A 234 -7.79 17.65 8.38
N THR A 235 -7.42 18.86 8.77
CA THR A 235 -7.68 19.37 10.13
C THR A 235 -9.03 20.10 10.25
N ARG A 236 -9.67 20.40 9.13
CA ARG A 236 -10.99 21.02 9.10
C ARG A 236 -12.09 20.00 9.41
N SER A 237 -13.23 20.48 9.90
CA SER A 237 -14.42 19.65 10.03
C SER A 237 -14.86 19.12 8.65
N LYS A 238 -15.34 17.88 8.59
CA LYS A 238 -15.90 17.31 7.34
C LYS A 238 -17.01 18.15 6.74
N ALA A 239 -17.78 18.83 7.58
CA ALA A 239 -18.88 19.70 7.14
C ALA A 239 -18.40 20.97 6.46
N ASP A 240 -17.16 21.37 6.72
CA ASP A 240 -16.56 22.62 6.21
C ASP A 240 -15.70 22.40 4.96
N VAL A 241 -15.59 21.15 4.50
CA VAL A 241 -14.79 20.79 3.30
C VAL A 241 -15.75 20.32 2.21
N THR A 242 -15.69 20.98 1.07
CA THR A 242 -16.53 20.63 -0.09
C THR A 242 -15.97 19.41 -0.83
N GLU A 243 -16.81 18.77 -1.65
CA GLU A 243 -16.41 17.65 -2.50
C GLU A 243 -15.32 18.06 -3.50
N GLU A 244 -15.42 19.25 -4.06
CA GLU A 244 -14.43 19.82 -4.98
C GLU A 244 -13.07 19.99 -4.31
N GLU A 245 -13.05 20.48 -3.06
CA GLU A 245 -11.81 20.60 -2.29
C GLU A 245 -11.15 19.24 -2.03
N TYR A 246 -11.93 18.18 -1.73
CA TYR A 246 -11.40 16.81 -1.58
C TYR A 246 -10.80 16.29 -2.88
N LYS A 247 -11.47 16.52 -4.02
CA LYS A 247 -10.99 16.06 -5.34
C LYS A 247 -9.73 16.81 -5.78
N GLU A 248 -9.71 18.12 -5.63
CA GLU A 248 -8.51 18.92 -5.97
C GLU A 248 -7.33 18.59 -5.05
N PHE A 249 -7.59 18.34 -3.77
CA PHE A 249 -6.54 17.90 -2.86
C PHE A 249 -5.98 16.52 -3.26
N TYR A 250 -6.85 15.59 -3.65
CA TYR A 250 -6.42 14.29 -4.17
C TYR A 250 -5.48 14.43 -5.38
N LYS A 251 -5.90 15.22 -6.39
CA LYS A 251 -5.08 15.45 -7.59
C LYS A 251 -3.70 15.98 -7.23
N HIS A 252 -3.65 16.88 -6.27
CA HIS A 252 -2.40 17.47 -5.80
C HIS A 252 -1.49 16.43 -5.11
N ILE A 253 -2.00 15.64 -4.17
CA ILE A 253 -1.18 14.72 -3.37
C ILE A 253 -0.83 13.42 -4.10
N ALA A 254 -1.71 12.96 -4.99
CA ALA A 254 -1.53 11.73 -5.77
C ALA A 254 -0.82 11.97 -7.11
N HIS A 255 -0.63 13.25 -7.51
CA HIS A 255 -0.15 13.65 -8.83
C HIS A 255 -0.98 13.02 -9.96
N ASP A 256 -2.29 12.93 -9.73
CA ASP A 256 -3.29 12.41 -10.66
C ASP A 256 -4.09 13.57 -11.27
N PHE A 257 -4.58 13.39 -12.48
CA PHE A 257 -5.41 14.38 -13.17
C PHE A 257 -6.89 14.00 -13.17
N THR A 258 -7.22 12.80 -12.70
CA THR A 258 -8.59 12.28 -12.63
C THR A 258 -9.16 12.43 -11.23
N ASP A 259 -10.49 12.49 -11.14
CA ASP A 259 -11.16 12.48 -9.84
C ASP A 259 -11.06 11.09 -9.19
N PRO A 260 -10.95 11.01 -7.86
CA PRO A 260 -11.00 9.73 -7.16
C PRO A 260 -12.41 9.13 -7.19
N LEU A 261 -12.52 7.80 -7.13
CA LEU A 261 -13.81 7.12 -7.03
C LEU A 261 -14.47 7.30 -5.67
N SER A 262 -13.67 7.38 -4.61
CA SER A 262 -14.17 7.51 -3.25
C SER A 262 -13.08 8.06 -2.34
N TRP A 263 -13.47 8.65 -1.23
CA TRP A 263 -12.57 9.07 -0.17
C TRP A 263 -13.16 8.89 1.22
N SER A 264 -12.29 8.87 2.22
CA SER A 264 -12.66 8.79 3.62
C SER A 264 -11.79 9.71 4.45
N HIS A 265 -12.40 10.68 5.10
CA HIS A 265 -11.75 11.59 6.03
C HIS A 265 -12.15 11.20 7.46
N ASN A 266 -11.20 10.82 8.29
CA ASN A 266 -11.46 10.38 9.66
C ASN A 266 -10.48 11.02 10.63
N ARG A 267 -11.02 11.49 11.75
CA ARG A 267 -10.27 11.88 12.92
C ARG A 267 -10.55 10.89 14.03
N VAL A 268 -9.53 10.32 14.58
CA VAL A 268 -9.57 9.34 15.68
C VAL A 268 -8.94 9.97 16.90
N GLU A 269 -9.69 9.99 17.99
CA GLU A 269 -9.26 10.50 19.29
C GLU A 269 -9.24 9.35 20.30
N GLY A 270 -8.28 9.33 21.20
CA GLY A 270 -8.16 8.31 22.24
C GLY A 270 -6.72 7.99 22.63
N LYS A 271 -6.38 6.69 22.75
CA LYS A 271 -5.01 6.27 23.09
C LYS A 271 -4.00 6.55 21.97
N GLN A 272 -4.48 6.66 20.76
CA GLN A 272 -3.71 7.01 19.57
C GLN A 272 -4.53 8.07 18.83
N GLU A 273 -3.96 9.24 18.66
CA GLU A 273 -4.61 10.35 17.98
C GLU A 273 -4.04 10.50 16.57
N TYR A 274 -4.91 10.39 15.59
CA TYR A 274 -4.52 10.61 14.20
C TYR A 274 -5.70 11.07 13.36
N THR A 275 -5.38 11.76 12.28
CA THR A 275 -6.30 12.05 11.19
C THR A 275 -5.85 11.27 9.96
N SER A 276 -6.76 10.62 9.26
CA SER A 276 -6.51 9.97 7.99
C SER A 276 -7.43 10.52 6.90
N LEU A 277 -6.86 10.78 5.74
CA LEU A 277 -7.58 11.13 4.53
C LEU A 277 -7.16 10.16 3.43
N LEU A 278 -8.03 9.19 3.13
CA LEU A 278 -7.76 8.08 2.23
C LEU A 278 -8.59 8.22 0.97
N TYR A 279 -8.02 7.84 -0.18
CA TYR A 279 -8.64 7.92 -1.49
C TYR A 279 -8.51 6.61 -2.25
N ILE A 280 -9.57 6.26 -2.99
CA ILE A 280 -9.57 5.19 -3.98
C ILE A 280 -9.44 5.86 -5.37
N PRO A 281 -8.34 5.67 -6.09
CA PRO A 281 -8.13 6.20 -7.43
C PRO A 281 -9.12 5.64 -8.45
N ALA A 282 -9.36 6.38 -9.54
CA ALA A 282 -10.15 5.89 -10.66
C ALA A 282 -9.33 5.07 -11.67
N GLN A 283 -8.02 5.27 -11.71
CA GLN A 283 -7.10 4.62 -12.66
C GLN A 283 -5.87 4.08 -11.94
N ALA A 284 -5.40 2.92 -12.39
CA ALA A 284 -4.16 2.35 -11.91
C ALA A 284 -2.97 3.13 -12.51
N PRO A 285 -1.94 3.46 -11.70
CA PRO A 285 -0.69 3.97 -12.23
C PRO A 285 -0.06 2.94 -13.19
N TRP A 286 0.54 3.43 -14.28
CA TRP A 286 1.16 2.57 -15.29
C TRP A 286 2.28 1.67 -14.74
N ASP A 287 2.92 2.08 -13.66
CA ASP A 287 4.04 1.41 -12.99
C ASP A 287 3.61 0.56 -11.78
N MET A 288 2.32 0.43 -11.49
CA MET A 288 1.81 -0.29 -10.32
C MET A 288 2.31 -1.74 -10.21
N TRP A 289 2.67 -2.35 -11.34
CA TRP A 289 3.17 -3.72 -11.42
C TRP A 289 4.70 -3.82 -11.38
N ASN A 290 5.42 -2.70 -11.34
CA ASN A 290 6.86 -2.69 -11.23
C ASN A 290 7.29 -2.99 -9.78
N ARG A 291 8.36 -3.74 -9.63
CA ARG A 291 8.91 -4.06 -8.29
C ARG A 291 9.36 -2.84 -7.50
N ASP A 292 9.80 -1.81 -8.22
CA ASP A 292 10.30 -0.57 -7.63
C ASP A 292 9.21 0.50 -7.47
N HIS A 293 7.94 0.14 -7.74
CA HIS A 293 6.83 1.06 -7.57
C HIS A 293 6.67 1.41 -6.08
N LYS A 294 6.92 2.67 -5.78
CA LYS A 294 6.71 3.21 -4.44
C LYS A 294 5.22 3.40 -4.19
N HIS A 295 4.75 2.87 -3.09
CA HIS A 295 3.36 2.95 -2.68
C HIS A 295 3.27 3.29 -1.19
N GLY A 296 2.08 3.67 -0.75
CA GLY A 296 1.85 4.01 0.65
C GLY A 296 1.18 5.36 0.81
N LEU A 297 1.08 5.78 2.05
CA LEU A 297 0.47 7.04 2.43
C LEU A 297 1.53 8.10 2.68
N LYS A 298 1.17 9.37 2.44
CA LYS A 298 1.98 10.49 2.93
C LYS A 298 1.86 10.56 4.45
N LEU A 299 3.00 10.55 5.12
CA LEU A 299 3.04 10.68 6.56
C LEU A 299 3.32 12.11 6.96
N TYR A 300 2.45 12.63 7.81
CA TYR A 300 2.61 13.89 8.52
C TYR A 300 2.65 13.64 10.03
N VAL A 301 3.40 14.46 10.72
CA VAL A 301 3.36 14.56 12.19
C VAL A 301 3.14 16.03 12.50
N GLN A 302 1.99 16.32 13.13
CA GLN A 302 1.58 17.68 13.46
C GLN A 302 1.66 18.62 12.23
N ARG A 303 1.13 18.17 11.08
CA ARG A 303 1.08 18.89 9.78
C ARG A 303 2.42 19.10 9.10
N VAL A 304 3.51 18.62 9.68
CA VAL A 304 4.84 18.62 9.05
C VAL A 304 5.00 17.33 8.26
N PHE A 305 5.36 17.47 7.00
CA PHE A 305 5.63 16.33 6.15
C PHE A 305 6.87 15.56 6.61
N ILE A 306 6.74 14.26 6.75
CA ILE A 306 7.80 13.35 7.19
C ILE A 306 8.33 12.54 6.03
N MET A 307 7.45 11.81 5.33
CA MET A 307 7.83 10.97 4.20
C MET A 307 6.66 10.75 3.23
N ASP A 308 7.02 10.49 1.98
CA ASP A 308 6.14 9.86 1.01
C ASP A 308 6.18 8.34 1.21
N ASP A 309 5.19 7.66 0.63
CA ASP A 309 5.20 6.22 0.45
C ASP A 309 5.45 5.44 1.76
N ALA A 310 4.75 5.82 2.82
CA ALA A 310 4.80 5.09 4.10
C ALA A 310 4.09 3.73 3.96
N GLU A 311 4.81 2.75 3.37
CA GLU A 311 4.33 1.40 3.07
C GLU A 311 3.90 0.62 4.31
N GLN A 312 4.43 0.99 5.48
CA GLN A 312 4.13 0.34 6.76
C GLN A 312 2.65 0.43 7.13
N PHE A 313 1.91 1.41 6.60
CA PHE A 313 0.50 1.65 6.95
C PHE A 313 -0.49 0.92 6.06
N MET A 314 -0.05 0.34 4.95
CA MET A 314 -0.94 -0.33 4.00
C MET A 314 -0.37 -1.70 3.59
N PRO A 315 -1.17 -2.78 3.54
CA PRO A 315 -0.72 -4.05 2.97
C PRO A 315 -0.58 -3.94 1.44
N ASN A 316 0.22 -4.82 0.84
CA ASN A 316 0.52 -4.76 -0.59
C ASN A 316 -0.72 -4.91 -1.48
N TYR A 317 -1.69 -5.71 -1.08
CA TYR A 317 -2.94 -5.86 -1.83
C TYR A 317 -3.83 -4.61 -1.84
N LEU A 318 -3.48 -3.58 -1.04
CA LEU A 318 -4.11 -2.25 -1.02
C LEU A 318 -3.17 -1.14 -1.52
N ARG A 319 -2.10 -1.47 -2.24
CA ARG A 319 -1.08 -0.51 -2.72
C ARG A 319 -1.59 0.57 -3.65
N PHE A 320 -2.82 0.42 -4.16
CA PHE A 320 -3.50 1.44 -4.95
C PHE A 320 -4.03 2.61 -4.11
N VAL A 321 -4.18 2.46 -2.79
CA VAL A 321 -4.71 3.51 -1.93
C VAL A 321 -3.76 4.69 -1.89
N ARG A 322 -4.31 5.89 -2.04
CA ARG A 322 -3.59 7.16 -1.92
C ARG A 322 -4.15 7.94 -0.75
N GLY A 323 -3.39 8.93 -0.30
CA GLY A 323 -3.82 9.78 0.81
C GLY A 323 -2.74 10.04 1.82
N LEU A 324 -3.17 10.39 3.01
CA LEU A 324 -2.27 10.73 4.09
C LEU A 324 -2.75 10.23 5.46
N ILE A 325 -1.80 10.18 6.36
CA ILE A 325 -2.02 10.07 7.79
C ILE A 325 -1.24 11.19 8.50
N ASP A 326 -1.88 11.87 9.42
CA ASP A 326 -1.27 12.86 10.32
C ASP A 326 -1.48 12.40 11.76
N SER A 327 -0.41 12.12 12.48
CA SER A 327 -0.45 11.58 13.83
C SER A 327 0.51 12.30 14.77
N ASN A 328 0.07 12.48 16.01
CA ASN A 328 0.87 13.10 17.06
C ASN A 328 1.78 12.10 17.79
N ASP A 329 1.47 10.81 17.74
CA ASP A 329 1.99 9.78 18.67
C ASP A 329 2.92 8.76 18.00
N LEU A 330 3.35 8.97 16.75
CA LEU A 330 4.18 8.00 16.05
C LEU A 330 5.64 8.00 16.55
N PRO A 331 6.21 6.81 16.79
CA PRO A 331 7.61 6.67 17.15
C PRO A 331 8.51 6.88 15.93
N LEU A 332 8.89 8.14 15.70
CA LEU A 332 9.88 8.50 14.70
C LEU A 332 11.29 8.37 15.26
N ASN A 333 12.26 8.10 14.38
CA ASN A 333 13.66 8.26 14.73
C ASN A 333 14.00 9.76 14.94
N VAL A 334 15.19 10.02 15.47
CA VAL A 334 15.63 11.39 15.79
C VAL A 334 15.64 12.31 14.57
N SER A 335 15.96 11.80 13.37
CA SER A 335 15.93 12.56 12.13
C SER A 335 14.53 12.74 11.52
N ARG A 336 13.53 12.04 12.04
CA ARG A 336 12.17 11.99 11.50
C ARG A 336 12.09 11.56 10.03
N GLU A 337 13.04 10.77 9.57
CA GLU A 337 13.08 10.24 8.21
C GLU A 337 12.65 8.78 8.13
N ILE A 338 12.69 8.07 9.25
CA ILE A 338 12.41 6.64 9.33
C ILE A 338 11.36 6.40 10.41
N LEU A 339 10.29 5.73 10.01
CA LEU A 339 9.29 5.21 10.92
C LEU A 339 9.81 3.90 11.53
N GLN A 340 9.81 3.81 12.85
CA GLN A 340 10.16 2.56 13.53
C GLN A 340 8.96 1.60 13.50
N ASP A 341 9.21 0.34 13.15
CA ASP A 341 8.19 -0.70 13.30
C ASP A 341 7.88 -0.88 14.79
N SER A 342 6.64 -0.62 15.14
CA SER A 342 6.16 -0.62 16.50
C SER A 342 4.74 -1.15 16.58
N ARG A 343 4.31 -1.50 17.78
CA ARG A 343 2.91 -1.87 18.03
C ARG A 343 1.92 -0.76 17.61
N VAL A 344 2.34 0.50 17.75
CA VAL A 344 1.55 1.67 17.33
C VAL A 344 1.34 1.64 15.81
N THR A 345 2.41 1.46 15.05
CA THR A 345 2.39 1.38 13.58
C THR A 345 1.51 0.22 13.09
N GLN A 346 1.65 -0.95 13.70
CA GLN A 346 0.85 -2.14 13.35
C GLN A 346 -0.64 -1.94 13.65
N ASN A 347 -0.98 -1.33 14.79
CA ASN A 347 -2.37 -1.00 15.12
C ASN A 347 -2.99 -0.02 14.12
N LEU A 348 -2.24 1.01 13.72
CA LEU A 348 -2.66 1.97 12.70
C LEU A 348 -2.87 1.29 11.35
N ARG A 349 -1.92 0.44 10.93
CA ARG A 349 -2.07 -0.37 9.72
C ARG A 349 -3.37 -1.18 9.73
N GLY A 350 -3.66 -1.88 10.81
CA GLY A 350 -4.91 -2.66 10.96
C GLY A 350 -6.17 -1.80 10.89
N ALA A 351 -6.15 -0.62 11.54
CA ALA A 351 -7.29 0.30 11.51
C ALA A 351 -7.52 0.91 10.11
N LEU A 352 -6.45 1.32 9.43
CA LEU A 352 -6.51 1.88 8.07
C LEU A 352 -6.94 0.81 7.06
N THR A 353 -6.42 -0.42 7.16
CA THR A 353 -6.84 -1.56 6.33
C THR A 353 -8.34 -1.80 6.43
N LYS A 354 -8.87 -1.90 7.65
CA LYS A 354 -10.33 -2.05 7.87
C LYS A 354 -11.11 -0.89 7.27
N ARG A 355 -10.61 0.33 7.40
CA ARG A 355 -11.28 1.51 6.82
C ARG A 355 -11.34 1.44 5.31
N VAL A 356 -10.27 1.04 4.64
CA VAL A 356 -10.26 0.87 3.17
C VAL A 356 -11.24 -0.21 2.73
N LEU A 357 -11.26 -1.37 3.40
CA LEU A 357 -12.21 -2.44 3.09
C LEU A 357 -13.67 -1.96 3.25
N GLN A 358 -13.98 -1.18 4.31
CA GLN A 358 -15.29 -0.56 4.48
C GLN A 358 -15.63 0.46 3.39
N MET A 359 -14.64 1.24 2.92
CA MET A 359 -14.84 2.16 1.79
C MET A 359 -15.20 1.42 0.51
N LEU A 360 -14.52 0.31 0.22
CA LEU A 360 -14.79 -0.52 -0.95
C LEU A 360 -16.14 -1.24 -0.84
N GLU A 361 -16.49 -1.76 0.34
CA GLU A 361 -17.81 -2.36 0.59
C GLU A 361 -18.94 -1.35 0.38
N LYS A 362 -18.78 -0.13 0.92
CA LYS A 362 -19.72 0.96 0.70
C LYS A 362 -19.82 1.34 -0.78
N LEU A 363 -18.69 1.46 -1.48
CA LEU A 363 -18.68 1.77 -2.91
C LEU A 363 -19.41 0.68 -3.72
N ALA A 364 -19.15 -0.60 -3.41
CA ALA A 364 -19.80 -1.72 -4.08
C ALA A 364 -21.33 -1.73 -3.88
N LYS A 365 -21.79 -1.28 -2.71
CA LYS A 365 -23.22 -1.25 -2.36
C LYS A 365 -23.94 -0.04 -2.92
N ASP A 366 -23.33 1.14 -2.83
CA ASP A 366 -23.98 2.41 -3.13
C ASP A 366 -23.82 2.83 -4.60
N ASP A 367 -22.73 2.40 -5.28
CA ASP A 367 -22.40 2.73 -6.67
C ASP A 367 -21.72 1.55 -7.39
N ALA A 368 -22.53 0.63 -7.89
CA ALA A 368 -22.05 -0.56 -8.58
C ALA A 368 -21.23 -0.25 -9.85
N GLU A 369 -21.52 0.86 -10.56
CA GLU A 369 -20.76 1.26 -11.75
C GLU A 369 -19.36 1.77 -11.38
N ALA A 370 -19.26 2.59 -10.35
CA ALA A 370 -17.96 3.06 -9.85
C ALA A 370 -17.16 1.87 -9.29
N TYR A 371 -17.82 0.93 -8.61
CA TYR A 371 -17.15 -0.28 -8.13
C TYR A 371 -16.65 -1.16 -9.28
N GLN A 372 -17.40 -1.28 -10.36
CA GLN A 372 -16.95 -2.02 -11.55
C GLN A 372 -15.75 -1.35 -12.23
N LYS A 373 -15.69 -0.01 -12.27
CA LYS A 373 -14.50 0.73 -12.72
C LYS A 373 -13.29 0.45 -11.81
N PHE A 374 -13.50 0.48 -10.50
CA PHE A 374 -12.47 0.08 -9.52
C PHE A 374 -11.98 -1.34 -9.78
N TRP A 375 -12.92 -2.30 -9.94
CA TRP A 375 -12.58 -3.70 -10.15
C TRP A 375 -11.74 -3.93 -11.40
N GLN A 376 -12.07 -3.27 -12.51
CA GLN A 376 -11.30 -3.36 -13.75
C GLN A 376 -9.85 -2.90 -13.62
N GLN A 377 -9.59 -1.93 -12.74
CA GLN A 377 -8.26 -1.38 -12.53
C GLN A 377 -7.47 -2.14 -11.46
N PHE A 378 -8.11 -2.55 -10.38
CA PHE A 378 -7.46 -3.02 -9.16
C PHE A 378 -7.88 -4.43 -8.71
N GLY A 379 -8.77 -5.08 -9.41
CA GLY A 379 -9.28 -6.40 -9.04
C GLY A 379 -8.18 -7.45 -8.89
N MET A 380 -7.21 -7.48 -9.81
CA MET A 380 -6.05 -8.38 -9.72
C MET A 380 -5.22 -8.15 -8.47
N VAL A 381 -5.03 -6.89 -8.07
CA VAL A 381 -4.28 -6.54 -6.84
C VAL A 381 -5.07 -6.98 -5.60
N LEU A 382 -6.37 -6.73 -5.60
CA LEU A 382 -7.23 -7.11 -4.47
C LEU A 382 -7.28 -8.64 -4.26
N LYS A 383 -7.14 -9.43 -5.33
CA LYS A 383 -7.05 -10.89 -5.29
C LYS A 383 -5.80 -11.42 -4.57
N GLU A 384 -4.80 -10.60 -4.32
CA GLU A 384 -3.65 -10.95 -3.48
C GLU A 384 -4.03 -11.04 -1.99
N GLY A 385 -5.10 -10.33 -1.61
CA GLY A 385 -5.52 -10.15 -0.22
C GLY A 385 -5.80 -11.43 0.58
N PRO A 386 -6.51 -12.43 0.06
CA PRO A 386 -6.79 -13.67 0.80
C PRO A 386 -5.54 -14.41 1.28
N ALA A 387 -4.42 -14.27 0.56
CA ALA A 387 -3.14 -14.86 0.95
C ALA A 387 -2.34 -13.97 1.93
N GLU A 388 -2.39 -12.65 1.75
CA GLU A 388 -1.61 -11.70 2.56
C GLU A 388 -2.27 -11.39 3.91
N ASP A 389 -3.59 -11.37 3.97
CA ASP A 389 -4.35 -10.88 5.12
C ASP A 389 -5.44 -11.87 5.55
N GLY A 390 -5.01 -12.94 6.18
CA GLY A 390 -5.90 -13.98 6.69
C GLY A 390 -6.91 -13.46 7.73
N GLY A 391 -6.58 -12.37 8.44
CA GLY A 391 -7.47 -11.77 9.43
C GLY A 391 -8.69 -11.05 8.84
N ASN A 392 -8.59 -10.58 7.60
CA ASN A 392 -9.64 -9.88 6.87
C ASN A 392 -10.17 -10.69 5.67
N LYS A 393 -9.84 -11.98 5.57
CA LYS A 393 -10.16 -12.84 4.42
C LYS A 393 -11.65 -12.79 4.03
N GLU A 394 -12.54 -12.87 4.99
CA GLU A 394 -13.98 -12.83 4.73
C GLU A 394 -14.43 -11.46 4.17
N ALA A 395 -13.93 -10.36 4.74
CA ALA A 395 -14.24 -9.02 4.25
C ALA A 395 -13.69 -8.82 2.82
N ILE A 396 -12.51 -9.35 2.53
CA ILE A 396 -11.91 -9.30 1.18
C ILE A 396 -12.74 -10.15 0.22
N ALA A 397 -13.15 -11.36 0.62
CA ALA A 397 -13.93 -12.26 -0.22
C ALA A 397 -15.25 -11.63 -0.71
N LYS A 398 -15.93 -10.83 0.12
CA LYS A 398 -17.14 -10.07 -0.27
C LYS A 398 -16.89 -9.05 -1.38
N LEU A 399 -15.67 -8.58 -1.47
CA LEU A 399 -15.26 -7.55 -2.45
C LEU A 399 -14.86 -8.16 -3.79
N LEU A 400 -14.55 -9.45 -3.86
CA LEU A 400 -14.10 -10.11 -5.09
C LEU A 400 -15.23 -10.19 -6.12
N ARG A 401 -14.85 -10.11 -7.40
CA ARG A 401 -15.77 -10.26 -8.54
C ARG A 401 -15.21 -11.30 -9.51
N PHE A 402 -16.10 -12.06 -10.11
CA PHE A 402 -15.76 -13.17 -10.98
C PHE A 402 -16.63 -13.15 -12.24
N ALA A 403 -16.14 -13.73 -13.32
CA ALA A 403 -16.97 -14.21 -14.39
C ALA A 403 -17.60 -15.55 -13.97
N SER A 404 -18.77 -15.89 -14.48
CA SER A 404 -19.42 -17.16 -14.17
C SER A 404 -20.22 -17.68 -15.38
N THR A 405 -20.69 -18.91 -15.27
CA THR A 405 -21.58 -19.51 -16.28
C THR A 405 -23.00 -18.93 -16.25
N HIS A 406 -23.33 -18.08 -15.27
CA HIS A 406 -24.65 -17.46 -15.14
C HIS A 406 -24.90 -16.40 -16.23
N ASN A 407 -23.89 -15.55 -16.48
CA ASN A 407 -23.92 -14.54 -17.52
C ASN A 407 -22.88 -14.91 -18.57
N ASP A 408 -23.26 -15.00 -19.81
CA ASP A 408 -22.39 -15.36 -20.93
C ASP A 408 -21.40 -14.21 -21.30
N SER A 409 -20.66 -13.73 -20.29
CA SER A 409 -19.77 -12.56 -20.39
C SER A 409 -18.44 -12.82 -19.70
N SER A 410 -17.36 -12.33 -20.32
CA SER A 410 -16.03 -12.32 -19.70
C SER A 410 -15.87 -11.27 -18.61
N ALA A 411 -16.85 -10.37 -18.44
CA ALA A 411 -16.82 -9.34 -17.41
C ALA A 411 -16.94 -9.98 -16.01
N GLN A 412 -16.01 -9.65 -15.14
CA GLN A 412 -15.99 -10.09 -13.75
C GLN A 412 -16.95 -9.20 -12.93
N THR A 413 -18.22 -9.58 -12.90
CA THR A 413 -19.29 -8.81 -12.22
C THR A 413 -19.97 -9.55 -11.09
N VAL A 414 -19.80 -10.86 -11.01
CA VAL A 414 -20.46 -11.72 -10.03
C VAL A 414 -19.71 -11.68 -8.70
N SER A 415 -20.40 -11.30 -7.62
CA SER A 415 -19.93 -11.45 -6.24
C SER A 415 -20.18 -12.86 -5.70
N LEU A 416 -19.45 -13.24 -4.65
CA LEU A 416 -19.69 -14.52 -3.96
C LEU A 416 -21.05 -14.55 -3.27
N GLU A 417 -21.54 -13.42 -2.77
CA GLU A 417 -22.88 -13.31 -2.18
C GLU A 417 -23.99 -13.57 -3.22
N GLU A 418 -23.84 -13.01 -4.43
CA GLU A 418 -24.77 -13.26 -5.53
C GLU A 418 -24.73 -14.73 -5.98
N TYR A 419 -23.54 -15.34 -6.06
CA TYR A 419 -23.39 -16.76 -6.37
C TYR A 419 -24.14 -17.62 -5.32
N VAL A 420 -23.85 -17.41 -4.03
CA VAL A 420 -24.50 -18.16 -2.93
C VAL A 420 -26.01 -17.97 -2.95
N GLY A 421 -26.49 -16.74 -3.24
CA GLY A 421 -27.93 -16.45 -3.38
C GLY A 421 -28.62 -17.19 -4.53
N ARG A 422 -27.87 -17.65 -5.54
CA ARG A 422 -28.37 -18.41 -6.70
C ARG A 422 -28.10 -19.91 -6.64
N MET A 423 -27.47 -20.39 -5.55
CA MET A 423 -27.20 -21.83 -5.40
C MET A 423 -28.48 -22.64 -5.48
N THR A 424 -28.43 -23.80 -6.13
CA THR A 424 -29.57 -24.72 -6.25
C THR A 424 -29.86 -25.41 -4.91
N GLU A 425 -31.08 -25.87 -4.73
CA GLU A 425 -31.47 -26.61 -3.51
C GLU A 425 -30.58 -27.85 -3.35
N GLY A 426 -29.99 -28.01 -2.15
CA GLY A 426 -29.07 -29.10 -1.84
C GLY A 426 -27.63 -28.87 -2.26
N GLN A 427 -27.32 -27.77 -2.95
CA GLN A 427 -25.92 -27.40 -3.26
C GLN A 427 -25.23 -26.92 -1.99
N ASP A 428 -24.07 -27.51 -1.66
CA ASP A 428 -23.30 -27.20 -0.45
C ASP A 428 -21.92 -26.60 -0.74
N LYS A 429 -21.52 -26.55 -2.02
CA LYS A 429 -20.20 -26.09 -2.47
C LYS A 429 -20.29 -24.95 -3.48
N ILE A 430 -19.27 -24.10 -3.50
CA ILE A 430 -19.05 -23.09 -4.54
C ILE A 430 -18.12 -23.70 -5.59
N TYR A 431 -18.63 -23.89 -6.81
CA TYR A 431 -17.89 -24.51 -7.88
C TYR A 431 -17.11 -23.47 -8.70
N TYR A 432 -15.89 -23.82 -9.06
CA TYR A 432 -15.03 -22.96 -9.89
C TYR A 432 -14.15 -23.77 -10.83
N ILE A 433 -13.69 -23.14 -11.89
CA ILE A 433 -12.64 -23.63 -12.79
C ILE A 433 -11.59 -22.56 -13.01
N THR A 434 -10.32 -22.94 -13.03
CA THR A 434 -9.20 -22.07 -13.40
C THR A 434 -8.70 -22.45 -14.79
N ALA A 435 -8.43 -21.47 -15.64
CA ALA A 435 -7.93 -21.68 -17.00
C ALA A 435 -7.06 -20.51 -17.48
N ASP A 436 -6.32 -20.71 -18.57
CA ASP A 436 -5.43 -19.69 -19.14
C ASP A 436 -6.17 -18.47 -19.74
N SER A 437 -7.45 -18.63 -20.03
CA SER A 437 -8.30 -17.57 -20.55
C SER A 437 -9.76 -17.84 -20.24
N TYR A 438 -10.58 -16.78 -20.31
CA TYR A 438 -12.04 -16.91 -20.18
C TYR A 438 -12.62 -17.87 -21.22
N ALA A 439 -12.15 -17.80 -22.48
CA ALA A 439 -12.62 -18.69 -23.53
C ALA A 439 -12.34 -20.17 -23.22
N ALA A 440 -11.14 -20.48 -22.70
CA ALA A 440 -10.78 -21.82 -22.25
C ALA A 440 -11.63 -22.29 -21.07
N ALA A 441 -11.83 -21.43 -20.06
CA ALA A 441 -12.70 -21.74 -18.93
C ALA A 441 -14.13 -22.03 -19.39
N LYS A 442 -14.71 -21.14 -20.19
CA LYS A 442 -16.08 -21.23 -20.69
C LYS A 442 -16.34 -22.48 -21.53
N SER A 443 -15.39 -22.90 -22.34
CA SER A 443 -15.51 -24.05 -23.24
C SER A 443 -15.03 -25.37 -22.63
N SER A 444 -14.65 -25.38 -21.36
CA SER A 444 -14.11 -26.58 -20.72
C SER A 444 -15.15 -27.71 -20.64
N PRO A 445 -14.76 -28.96 -21.01
CA PRO A 445 -15.61 -30.12 -20.87
C PRO A 445 -16.05 -30.40 -19.42
N HIS A 446 -15.28 -29.96 -18.44
CA HIS A 446 -15.64 -30.09 -17.01
C HIS A 446 -16.93 -29.36 -16.64
N LEU A 447 -17.41 -28.44 -17.47
CA LEU A 447 -18.65 -27.69 -17.25
C LEU A 447 -19.92 -28.44 -17.75
N GLU A 448 -19.79 -29.49 -18.53
CA GLU A 448 -20.94 -30.15 -19.19
C GLU A 448 -22.00 -30.60 -18.20
N LEU A 449 -21.61 -31.30 -17.14
CA LEU A 449 -22.52 -31.74 -16.06
C LEU A 449 -23.22 -30.56 -15.38
N PHE A 450 -22.47 -29.51 -15.06
CA PHE A 450 -22.99 -28.34 -14.33
C PHE A 450 -24.00 -27.57 -15.18
N ARG A 451 -23.74 -27.43 -16.49
CA ARG A 451 -24.68 -26.83 -17.44
C ARG A 451 -25.96 -27.65 -17.55
N LYS A 452 -25.83 -28.98 -17.67
CA LYS A 452 -26.98 -29.88 -17.74
C LYS A 452 -27.86 -29.77 -16.48
N LYS A 453 -27.25 -29.57 -15.32
CA LYS A 453 -27.96 -29.45 -14.03
C LYS A 453 -28.33 -28.02 -13.66
N GLY A 454 -27.96 -27.03 -14.44
CA GLY A 454 -28.23 -25.63 -14.13
C GLY A 454 -27.46 -25.10 -12.93
N ILE A 455 -26.31 -25.70 -12.59
CA ILE A 455 -25.44 -25.31 -11.49
C ILE A 455 -24.44 -24.27 -12.01
N GLU A 456 -24.38 -23.11 -11.34
CA GLU A 456 -23.45 -22.05 -11.68
C GLU A 456 -22.00 -22.44 -11.31
N VAL A 457 -21.05 -22.12 -12.17
CA VAL A 457 -19.61 -22.31 -11.94
C VAL A 457 -18.89 -20.99 -12.19
N LEU A 458 -18.01 -20.60 -11.27
CA LEU A 458 -17.14 -19.44 -11.41
C LEU A 458 -16.02 -19.73 -12.42
N LEU A 459 -15.79 -18.79 -13.34
CA LEU A 459 -14.81 -18.89 -14.41
C LEU A 459 -13.61 -18.00 -14.07
N LEU A 460 -12.53 -18.59 -13.60
CA LEU A 460 -11.35 -17.92 -13.13
C LEU A 460 -10.27 -18.00 -14.21
N SER A 461 -9.84 -16.83 -14.71
CA SER A 461 -8.88 -16.75 -15.82
C SER A 461 -7.74 -15.77 -15.60
N ASP A 462 -7.66 -15.14 -14.42
CA ASP A 462 -6.53 -14.29 -14.06
C ASP A 462 -5.36 -15.15 -13.52
N ARG A 463 -4.13 -14.76 -13.84
CA ARG A 463 -2.94 -15.51 -13.42
C ARG A 463 -2.81 -15.71 -11.91
N ILE A 464 -3.40 -14.79 -11.13
CA ILE A 464 -3.40 -14.83 -9.66
C ILE A 464 -4.44 -15.81 -9.09
N ASP A 465 -5.46 -16.20 -9.87
CA ASP A 465 -6.62 -16.92 -9.36
C ASP A 465 -6.28 -18.27 -8.75
N GLU A 466 -5.39 -19.04 -9.40
CA GLU A 466 -4.98 -20.34 -8.88
C GLU A 466 -4.28 -20.23 -7.52
N TRP A 467 -3.40 -19.24 -7.39
CA TRP A 467 -2.72 -18.95 -6.13
C TRP A 467 -3.71 -18.44 -5.07
N MET A 468 -4.61 -17.52 -5.44
CA MET A 468 -5.66 -17.02 -4.55
C MET A 468 -6.52 -18.16 -3.99
N MET A 469 -6.95 -19.11 -4.83
CA MET A 469 -7.80 -20.23 -4.44
C MET A 469 -7.12 -21.20 -3.47
N SER A 470 -5.78 -21.22 -3.41
CA SER A 470 -5.05 -21.97 -2.41
C SER A 470 -5.25 -21.44 -0.98
N TYR A 471 -5.64 -20.18 -0.85
CA TYR A 471 -5.88 -19.51 0.43
C TYR A 471 -7.36 -19.23 0.70
N LEU A 472 -8.17 -19.02 -0.34
CA LEU A 472 -9.61 -18.83 -0.24
C LEU A 472 -10.32 -20.19 -0.36
N THR A 473 -10.45 -20.87 0.75
CA THR A 473 -10.98 -22.25 0.80
C THR A 473 -12.48 -22.32 1.06
N GLU A 474 -13.07 -21.29 1.65
CA GLU A 474 -14.50 -21.23 1.98
C GLU A 474 -15.03 -19.80 1.96
N PHE A 475 -16.33 -19.64 1.77
CA PHE A 475 -17.07 -18.39 1.91
C PHE A 475 -18.48 -18.69 2.42
N ASP A 476 -18.92 -17.97 3.45
CA ASP A 476 -20.25 -18.13 4.08
C ASP A 476 -20.58 -19.59 4.45
N GLY A 477 -19.57 -20.31 5.00
CA GLY A 477 -19.67 -21.71 5.37
C GLY A 477 -19.76 -22.70 4.20
N LYS A 478 -19.56 -22.22 2.96
CA LYS A 478 -19.52 -23.03 1.73
C LYS A 478 -18.09 -23.22 1.27
N VAL A 479 -17.69 -24.46 1.07
CA VAL A 479 -16.33 -24.80 0.60
C VAL A 479 -16.24 -24.61 -0.91
N PHE A 480 -15.11 -24.08 -1.38
CA PHE A 480 -14.81 -24.02 -2.81
C PHE A 480 -14.38 -25.38 -3.35
N GLN A 481 -14.92 -25.77 -4.51
CA GLN A 481 -14.58 -27.00 -5.19
C GLN A 481 -14.22 -26.75 -6.65
N SER A 482 -12.99 -27.14 -7.03
CA SER A 482 -12.58 -27.13 -8.44
C SER A 482 -13.29 -28.24 -9.20
N VAL A 483 -13.90 -27.89 -10.35
CA VAL A 483 -14.59 -28.87 -11.21
C VAL A 483 -13.65 -29.72 -12.05
N SER A 484 -12.38 -29.34 -12.15
CA SER A 484 -11.33 -30.11 -12.86
C SER A 484 -10.64 -31.17 -11.99
N LYS A 485 -11.00 -31.24 -10.71
CA LYS A 485 -10.49 -32.23 -9.76
C LYS A 485 -11.36 -33.48 -9.72
N ALA A 486 -10.73 -34.63 -9.48
CA ALA A 486 -11.45 -35.87 -9.20
C ALA A 486 -12.01 -35.82 -7.77
N ASP A 487 -13.31 -35.91 -7.62
CA ASP A 487 -14.02 -35.89 -6.33
C ASP A 487 -15.29 -36.76 -6.42
N GLU A 488 -15.43 -37.69 -5.46
CA GLU A 488 -16.63 -38.54 -5.38
C GLU A 488 -17.95 -37.74 -5.25
N ALA A 489 -17.90 -36.55 -4.64
CA ALA A 489 -19.09 -35.71 -4.54
C ALA A 489 -19.51 -35.16 -5.91
N LEU A 490 -18.55 -34.90 -6.83
CA LEU A 490 -18.85 -34.51 -8.21
C LEU A 490 -19.41 -35.70 -9.00
N ASP A 491 -18.90 -36.91 -8.78
CA ASP A 491 -19.40 -38.11 -9.45
C ASP A 491 -20.85 -38.42 -9.02
N LYS A 492 -21.19 -38.22 -7.75
CA LYS A 492 -22.58 -38.36 -7.22
C LYS A 492 -23.55 -37.35 -7.82
N LEU A 493 -23.09 -36.21 -8.32
CA LEU A 493 -23.95 -35.26 -9.03
C LEU A 493 -24.45 -35.82 -10.39
N ALA A 494 -23.80 -36.83 -10.93
CA ALA A 494 -24.12 -37.38 -12.26
C ALA A 494 -25.40 -38.24 -12.27
N ASP A 495 -26.02 -38.58 -11.16
CA ASP A 495 -27.24 -39.42 -11.03
C ASP A 495 -27.14 -40.69 -11.88
N GLU A 496 -26.30 -41.61 -11.50
CA GLU A 496 -26.14 -42.89 -12.20
C GLU A 496 -27.40 -43.74 -12.11
N THR A 497 -27.88 -44.19 -13.26
CA THR A 497 -28.98 -45.16 -13.34
C THR A 497 -28.47 -46.60 -13.16
N GLU A 498 -29.34 -47.54 -12.74
CA GLU A 498 -28.96 -48.95 -12.67
C GLU A 498 -28.59 -49.52 -14.04
N GLU A 499 -29.14 -49.04 -15.13
CA GLU A 499 -28.78 -49.41 -16.51
C GLU A 499 -27.35 -48.98 -16.85
N GLN A 500 -26.93 -47.79 -16.38
CA GLN A 500 -25.56 -47.32 -16.59
C GLN A 500 -24.56 -48.13 -15.79
N LYS A 501 -24.85 -48.51 -14.56
CA LYS A 501 -23.99 -49.42 -13.77
C LYS A 501 -23.84 -50.81 -14.37
N GLU A 502 -24.87 -51.33 -15.02
CA GLU A 502 -24.82 -52.62 -15.73
C GLU A 502 -23.95 -52.50 -17.01
N ALA A 503 -24.08 -51.37 -17.74
CA ALA A 503 -23.25 -51.06 -18.94
C ALA A 503 -21.78 -50.88 -18.56
N GLU A 504 -21.46 -50.26 -17.44
CA GLU A 504 -20.09 -50.09 -16.94
C GLU A 504 -19.40 -51.43 -16.71
N LYS A 505 -20.09 -52.41 -16.09
CA LYS A 505 -19.54 -53.75 -15.89
C LYS A 505 -19.14 -54.41 -17.21
N GLN A 506 -19.88 -54.15 -18.28
CA GLN A 506 -19.55 -54.67 -19.59
C GLN A 506 -18.30 -54.04 -20.19
N LEU A 507 -17.96 -52.81 -19.79
CA LEU A 507 -16.78 -52.08 -20.26
C LEU A 507 -15.52 -52.30 -19.37
N GLU A 508 -15.61 -53.03 -18.25
CA GLU A 508 -14.44 -53.33 -17.40
C GLU A 508 -13.25 -53.91 -18.19
N PRO A 509 -13.46 -54.89 -19.11
CA PRO A 509 -12.33 -55.42 -19.92
C PRO A 509 -11.71 -54.36 -20.82
N PHE A 510 -12.50 -53.44 -21.33
CA PHE A 510 -12.02 -52.30 -22.15
C PHE A 510 -11.15 -51.37 -21.30
N ILE A 511 -11.59 -50.99 -20.11
CA ILE A 511 -10.82 -50.14 -19.19
C ILE A 511 -9.51 -50.77 -18.80
N GLU A 512 -9.48 -52.07 -18.45
CA GLU A 512 -8.25 -52.81 -18.13
C GLU A 512 -7.27 -52.85 -19.33
N ARG A 513 -7.80 -52.96 -20.55
CA ARG A 513 -6.97 -52.90 -21.77
C ARG A 513 -6.39 -51.50 -21.97
N VAL A 514 -7.13 -50.44 -21.69
CA VAL A 514 -6.65 -49.04 -21.74
C VAL A 514 -5.59 -48.82 -20.66
N LYS A 515 -5.81 -49.26 -19.43
CA LYS A 515 -4.80 -49.20 -18.35
C LYS A 515 -3.49 -49.88 -18.72
N THR A 516 -3.59 -51.06 -19.29
CA THR A 516 -2.42 -51.83 -19.73
C THR A 516 -1.63 -51.10 -20.84
N LEU A 517 -2.35 -50.46 -21.77
CA LEU A 517 -1.75 -49.71 -22.87
C LEU A 517 -1.05 -48.44 -22.38
N LEU A 518 -1.70 -47.69 -21.53
CA LEU A 518 -1.21 -46.36 -21.08
C LEU A 518 -0.13 -46.48 -19.99
N GLY A 519 -0.20 -47.52 -19.16
CA GLY A 519 0.78 -47.78 -18.10
C GLY A 519 1.00 -46.59 -17.19
N GLU A 520 2.24 -46.12 -17.02
CA GLU A 520 2.59 -45.00 -16.16
C GLU A 520 2.31 -43.61 -16.75
N ARG A 521 1.82 -43.54 -17.99
CA ARG A 521 1.48 -42.26 -18.65
C ARG A 521 0.31 -41.53 -17.97
N VAL A 522 -0.57 -42.28 -17.30
CA VAL A 522 -1.68 -41.78 -16.50
C VAL A 522 -1.68 -42.44 -15.13
N LYS A 523 -2.29 -41.78 -14.15
CA LYS A 523 -2.39 -42.32 -12.80
C LYS A 523 -3.41 -43.45 -12.69
N ASP A 524 -4.53 -43.28 -13.36
CA ASP A 524 -5.61 -44.26 -13.44
C ASP A 524 -6.46 -44.01 -14.69
N VAL A 525 -7.31 -44.99 -15.04
CA VAL A 525 -8.31 -44.87 -16.09
C VAL A 525 -9.66 -45.32 -15.52
N ARG A 526 -10.70 -44.54 -15.74
CA ARG A 526 -12.06 -44.84 -15.28
C ARG A 526 -13.14 -44.32 -16.24
N LEU A 527 -14.34 -44.79 -16.09
CA LEU A 527 -15.51 -44.25 -16.76
C LEU A 527 -16.05 -43.05 -15.97
N THR A 528 -16.71 -42.16 -16.68
CA THR A 528 -17.37 -40.98 -16.07
C THR A 528 -18.69 -40.66 -16.75
N HIS A 529 -19.69 -40.27 -15.97
CA HIS A 529 -20.98 -39.77 -16.43
C HIS A 529 -21.09 -38.24 -16.33
N ARG A 530 -19.99 -37.58 -16.04
CA ARG A 530 -19.92 -36.10 -15.99
C ARG A 530 -19.95 -35.45 -17.37
N LEU A 531 -19.74 -36.22 -18.42
CA LEU A 531 -19.67 -35.77 -19.80
C LEU A 531 -20.97 -36.04 -20.56
N THR A 532 -21.32 -35.15 -21.50
CA THR A 532 -22.43 -35.31 -22.42
C THR A 532 -21.96 -35.39 -23.86
N ASP A 533 -21.21 -34.40 -24.34
CA ASP A 533 -20.78 -34.28 -25.73
C ASP A 533 -19.28 -34.60 -25.94
N THR A 534 -18.50 -34.62 -24.89
CA THR A 534 -17.06 -34.86 -24.95
C THR A 534 -16.75 -36.33 -24.67
N PRO A 535 -15.81 -36.95 -25.45
CA PRO A 535 -15.49 -38.37 -25.32
C PRO A 535 -14.65 -38.69 -24.08
N ALA A 536 -13.79 -37.76 -23.67
CA ALA A 536 -12.85 -38.01 -22.57
C ALA A 536 -12.37 -36.70 -21.95
N ILE A 537 -12.00 -36.76 -20.67
CA ILE A 537 -11.31 -35.70 -19.94
C ILE A 537 -10.15 -36.29 -19.15
N VAL A 538 -9.27 -35.40 -18.68
CA VAL A 538 -8.26 -35.74 -17.66
C VAL A 538 -8.56 -34.90 -16.41
N THR A 539 -8.42 -35.53 -15.24
CA THR A 539 -8.59 -34.90 -13.93
C THR A 539 -7.35 -35.11 -13.09
N THR A 540 -7.14 -34.29 -12.08
CA THR A 540 -6.13 -34.52 -11.03
C THR A 540 -6.82 -34.90 -9.73
N ASP A 541 -6.15 -35.66 -8.86
CA ASP A 541 -6.68 -35.94 -7.53
C ASP A 541 -6.90 -34.66 -6.72
N ALA A 542 -7.78 -34.73 -5.72
CA ALA A 542 -8.12 -33.61 -4.87
C ALA A 542 -6.90 -32.95 -4.21
N ASP A 543 -5.94 -33.78 -3.77
CA ASP A 543 -4.76 -33.35 -3.04
C ASP A 543 -3.53 -33.09 -3.94
N GLU A 544 -3.64 -33.35 -5.25
CA GLU A 544 -2.54 -33.12 -6.18
C GLU A 544 -2.52 -31.69 -6.73
N MET A 545 -1.31 -31.29 -7.19
CA MET A 545 -1.13 -30.01 -7.85
C MET A 545 -1.99 -29.92 -9.11
N SER A 546 -2.70 -28.82 -9.29
CA SER A 546 -3.47 -28.57 -10.51
C SER A 546 -2.56 -28.28 -11.72
N THR A 547 -3.10 -28.49 -12.92
CA THR A 547 -2.43 -28.12 -14.18
C THR A 547 -2.00 -26.65 -14.18
N GLN A 548 -2.84 -25.74 -13.69
CA GLN A 548 -2.57 -24.30 -13.68
C GLN A 548 -1.47 -23.94 -12.67
N MET A 549 -1.44 -24.58 -11.50
CA MET A 549 -0.38 -24.39 -10.52
C MET A 549 0.98 -24.87 -11.06
N ALA A 550 1.01 -26.02 -11.73
CA ALA A 550 2.22 -26.53 -12.38
C ALA A 550 2.76 -25.56 -13.45
N LYS A 551 1.89 -24.96 -14.24
CA LYS A 551 2.26 -23.90 -15.22
C LYS A 551 2.84 -22.66 -14.54
N LEU A 552 2.29 -22.23 -13.40
CA LEU A 552 2.80 -21.11 -12.64
C LEU A 552 4.22 -21.38 -12.11
N PHE A 553 4.49 -22.56 -11.56
CA PHE A 553 5.83 -22.95 -11.12
C PHE A 553 6.82 -22.96 -12.27
N ALA A 554 6.43 -23.55 -13.42
CA ALA A 554 7.26 -23.57 -14.61
C ALA A 554 7.57 -22.15 -15.14
N ALA A 555 6.58 -21.27 -15.15
CA ALA A 555 6.76 -19.87 -15.55
C ALA A 555 7.67 -19.09 -14.60
N ALA A 556 7.72 -19.47 -13.33
CA ALA A 556 8.62 -18.90 -12.33
C ALA A 556 10.04 -19.52 -12.37
N GLY A 557 10.33 -20.44 -13.31
CA GLY A 557 11.61 -21.14 -13.42
C GLY A 557 11.86 -22.17 -12.31
N GLN A 558 10.81 -22.58 -11.60
CA GLN A 558 10.87 -23.61 -10.56
C GLN A 558 10.50 -24.97 -11.14
N ALA A 559 11.19 -26.03 -10.68
CA ALA A 559 10.82 -27.39 -11.03
C ALA A 559 9.49 -27.75 -10.37
N ALA A 560 8.45 -27.95 -11.18
CA ALA A 560 7.18 -28.47 -10.71
C ALA A 560 7.22 -30.03 -10.76
N PRO A 561 6.56 -30.72 -9.82
CA PRO A 561 6.29 -32.15 -9.96
C PRO A 561 5.52 -32.41 -11.26
N GLU A 562 5.80 -33.56 -11.89
CA GLU A 562 5.03 -34.00 -13.04
C GLU A 562 3.58 -34.27 -12.62
N VAL A 563 2.61 -33.61 -13.28
CA VAL A 563 1.20 -33.84 -13.00
C VAL A 563 0.77 -35.17 -13.64
N LYS A 564 0.37 -36.12 -12.83
CA LYS A 564 -0.19 -37.41 -13.29
C LYS A 564 -1.71 -37.33 -13.27
N TYR A 565 -2.32 -37.49 -14.46
CA TYR A 565 -3.74 -37.39 -14.63
C TYR A 565 -4.47 -38.71 -14.45
N ILE A 566 -5.71 -38.65 -14.00
CA ILE A 566 -6.70 -39.70 -14.15
C ILE A 566 -7.38 -39.47 -15.48
N PHE A 567 -7.39 -40.50 -16.34
CA PHE A 567 -8.03 -40.47 -17.65
C PHE A 567 -9.46 -40.96 -17.53
N GLU A 568 -10.43 -40.12 -17.81
CA GLU A 568 -11.86 -40.40 -17.66
C GLU A 568 -12.53 -40.48 -19.04
N LEU A 569 -13.23 -41.57 -19.30
CA LEU A 569 -13.88 -41.88 -20.57
C LEU A 569 -15.41 -41.80 -20.44
N ASN A 570 -16.07 -41.17 -21.40
CA ASN A 570 -17.53 -41.14 -21.49
C ASN A 570 -18.05 -42.42 -22.18
N PRO A 571 -18.68 -43.37 -21.47
CA PRO A 571 -19.13 -44.64 -22.05
C PRO A 571 -20.23 -44.47 -23.10
N GLU A 572 -20.97 -43.36 -23.05
CA GLU A 572 -22.06 -43.11 -24.00
C GLU A 572 -21.58 -42.49 -25.30
N HIS A 573 -20.37 -41.96 -25.36
CA HIS A 573 -19.86 -41.25 -26.55
C HIS A 573 -19.49 -42.21 -27.67
N ALA A 574 -19.88 -41.88 -28.91
CA ALA A 574 -19.68 -42.72 -30.09
C ALA A 574 -18.21 -43.10 -30.35
N LEU A 575 -17.26 -42.17 -30.08
CA LEU A 575 -15.84 -42.46 -30.28
C LEU A 575 -15.31 -43.47 -29.24
N VAL A 576 -15.82 -43.45 -28.00
CA VAL A 576 -15.44 -44.38 -26.95
C VAL A 576 -16.02 -45.79 -27.26
N LYS A 577 -17.30 -45.86 -27.68
CA LYS A 577 -17.94 -47.08 -28.16
C LYS A 577 -17.16 -47.69 -29.35
N ARG A 578 -16.80 -46.85 -30.29
CA ARG A 578 -15.99 -47.31 -31.44
C ARG A 578 -14.62 -47.81 -31.01
N ALA A 579 -13.93 -47.16 -30.11
CA ALA A 579 -12.65 -47.61 -29.58
C ALA A 579 -12.76 -48.95 -28.84
N SER A 580 -13.86 -49.18 -28.10
CA SER A 580 -14.09 -50.41 -27.35
C SER A 580 -14.31 -51.63 -28.26
N ASP A 581 -14.86 -51.41 -29.46
CA ASP A 581 -15.14 -52.46 -30.45
C ASP A 581 -13.89 -52.87 -31.27
N VAL A 582 -12.77 -52.12 -31.19
CA VAL A 582 -11.57 -52.37 -31.96
C VAL A 582 -10.81 -53.57 -31.43
N GLY A 583 -10.74 -54.63 -32.19
CA GLY A 583 -10.00 -55.86 -31.83
C GLY A 583 -8.50 -55.77 -32.10
N ASP A 584 -8.08 -55.07 -33.16
CA ASP A 584 -6.68 -54.92 -33.53
C ASP A 584 -5.92 -54.01 -32.52
N ASN A 585 -4.77 -54.51 -32.04
CA ASN A 585 -4.04 -53.79 -31.00
C ASN A 585 -3.38 -52.49 -31.48
N GLU A 586 -2.92 -52.41 -32.70
CA GLU A 586 -2.31 -51.20 -33.25
C GLU A 586 -3.37 -50.13 -33.46
N GLN A 587 -4.49 -50.49 -34.04
CA GLN A 587 -5.60 -49.57 -34.25
C GLN A 587 -6.24 -49.11 -32.93
N PHE A 588 -6.31 -50.03 -31.95
CA PHE A 588 -6.75 -49.69 -30.58
C PHE A 588 -5.86 -48.64 -29.94
N ALA A 589 -4.54 -48.81 -30.00
CA ALA A 589 -3.59 -47.86 -29.48
C ALA A 589 -3.74 -46.47 -30.10
N GLU A 590 -3.93 -46.41 -31.41
CA GLU A 590 -4.17 -45.13 -32.13
C GLU A 590 -5.45 -44.41 -31.64
N TRP A 591 -6.54 -45.17 -31.37
CA TRP A 591 -7.76 -44.60 -30.83
C TRP A 591 -7.60 -44.06 -29.41
N ILE A 592 -6.98 -44.85 -28.53
CA ILE A 592 -6.80 -44.44 -27.14
C ILE A 592 -5.83 -43.27 -27.01
N ASP A 593 -4.75 -43.25 -27.79
CA ASP A 593 -3.84 -42.13 -27.83
C ASP A 593 -4.52 -40.83 -28.38
N LEU A 594 -5.41 -40.98 -29.38
CA LEU A 594 -6.18 -39.84 -29.88
C LEU A 594 -7.09 -39.25 -28.81
N LEU A 595 -7.82 -40.11 -28.09
CA LEU A 595 -8.72 -39.69 -27.01
C LEU A 595 -7.97 -39.06 -25.85
N LEU A 596 -6.80 -39.62 -25.48
CA LEU A 596 -5.94 -39.04 -24.44
C LEU A 596 -5.38 -37.68 -24.88
N ASP A 597 -4.88 -37.55 -26.10
CA ASP A 597 -4.34 -36.31 -26.64
C ASP A 597 -5.45 -35.22 -26.72
N GLN A 598 -6.67 -35.57 -27.09
CA GLN A 598 -7.81 -34.64 -27.05
C GLN A 598 -8.09 -34.13 -25.62
N ALA A 599 -8.11 -35.03 -24.64
CA ALA A 599 -8.34 -34.68 -23.24
C ALA A 599 -7.22 -33.80 -22.67
N LEU A 600 -5.95 -34.14 -22.99
CA LEU A 600 -4.78 -33.33 -22.61
C LEU A 600 -4.78 -31.96 -23.28
N LEU A 601 -5.18 -31.88 -24.56
CA LEU A 601 -5.28 -30.61 -25.27
C LEU A 601 -6.35 -29.69 -24.64
N ALA A 602 -7.48 -30.26 -24.27
CA ALA A 602 -8.56 -29.51 -23.61
C ALA A 602 -8.12 -28.97 -22.23
N GLU A 603 -7.33 -29.74 -21.47
CA GLU A 603 -6.85 -29.37 -20.12
C GLU A 603 -5.64 -28.44 -20.16
N ARG A 604 -4.64 -28.78 -20.98
CA ARG A 604 -3.35 -28.06 -21.01
C ARG A 604 -3.33 -26.90 -21.99
N GLY A 605 -4.22 -26.90 -23.00
CA GLY A 605 -4.18 -25.96 -24.12
C GLY A 605 -3.08 -26.26 -25.15
N THR A 606 -2.18 -27.20 -24.88
CA THR A 606 -1.04 -27.58 -25.74
C THR A 606 -0.76 -29.07 -25.65
N LEU A 607 -0.14 -29.63 -26.69
CA LEU A 607 0.37 -30.99 -26.72
C LEU A 607 1.90 -30.98 -26.89
N GLU A 608 2.58 -32.04 -26.45
CA GLU A 608 4.03 -32.22 -26.65
C GLU A 608 4.37 -32.35 -28.15
N ASP A 609 3.60 -33.18 -28.89
CA ASP A 609 3.73 -33.32 -30.33
C ASP A 609 2.37 -33.10 -31.04
N PRO A 610 1.99 -31.86 -31.36
CA PRO A 610 0.77 -31.55 -32.09
C PRO A 610 0.73 -32.19 -33.50
N ASN A 611 1.89 -32.37 -34.12
CA ASN A 611 1.95 -32.97 -35.47
C ASN A 611 1.65 -34.47 -35.44
N GLN A 612 2.04 -35.18 -34.41
CA GLN A 612 1.68 -36.57 -34.23
C GLN A 612 0.17 -36.73 -34.02
N PHE A 613 -0.42 -35.89 -33.20
CA PHE A 613 -1.86 -35.85 -33.00
C PHE A 613 -2.62 -35.63 -34.33
N ILE A 614 -2.21 -34.66 -35.14
CA ILE A 614 -2.82 -34.38 -36.44
C ILE A 614 -2.69 -35.58 -37.40
N ARG A 615 -1.51 -36.22 -37.46
CA ARG A 615 -1.30 -37.40 -38.29
C ARG A 615 -2.20 -38.56 -37.87
N ARG A 616 -2.31 -38.82 -36.56
CA ARG A 616 -3.17 -39.87 -36.00
C ARG A 616 -4.64 -39.58 -36.29
N MET A 617 -5.10 -38.36 -36.09
CA MET A 617 -6.46 -37.95 -36.44
C MET A 617 -6.77 -38.18 -37.91
N ASN A 618 -5.89 -37.76 -38.82
CA ASN A 618 -6.06 -37.96 -40.24
C ASN A 618 -6.10 -39.43 -40.64
N LYS A 619 -5.24 -40.26 -40.06
CA LYS A 619 -5.21 -41.71 -40.28
C LYS A 619 -6.55 -42.35 -39.90
N LEU A 620 -7.07 -42.04 -38.74
CA LEU A 620 -8.33 -42.61 -38.23
C LEU A 620 -9.58 -42.08 -38.93
N LEU A 621 -9.57 -40.82 -39.44
CA LEU A 621 -10.68 -40.26 -40.21
C LEU A 621 -10.69 -40.76 -41.65
N SER A 622 -9.58 -41.24 -42.17
CA SER A 622 -9.48 -41.76 -43.55
C SER A 622 -9.67 -43.28 -43.61
N ALA A 623 -9.71 -43.99 -42.51
CA ALA A 623 -9.98 -45.41 -42.39
C ALA A 623 -11.50 -45.67 -42.20
#